data_0436850058edab619c5a89f117ce68ff
#
_entry.id   0436850058edab619c5a89f117ce68ff
#
_cell.length_a   1.000
_cell.length_b   1.000
_cell.length_c   1.000
_cell.angle_alpha   90.00
_cell.angle_beta   90.00
_cell.angle_gamma   90.00
#
_symmetry.space_group_name_H-M   'P 1'
#
loop_
_entity.id
_entity.type
_entity.pdbx_description
1 polymer ?
#
loop_
_entity_poly.entity_id
_entity_poly.type
_entity_poly.pdbx_seq_one_letter_code
_entity_poly.pdbx_strand_id
1 'polypeptide(L)'
;RYILTAPDAIVKRWLKAGAAGWRLDVADELPDDFLKLLRASVKEQNPDALIIGEVWEDASDKISYGVRREYLYGEELDSVMNYPLRGAVIDFLCGRIGAEEFDARISSIRENYPPQAYYALLNILSTHDTVRILTALSGVAEPATRDEKAAFRLSGEQYDRARRRLFAAYTLVLLMPGIPCIYYGDEAGMQGFSDPFCRGCYPWGAEDCEIRDKVA
;
A
#
# COMPACT_ATOMS: atom_id res chain seq x y z
N ARG A 1 23.70 -7.14 14.89
CA ARG A 1 23.83 -6.40 16.15
C ARG A 1 23.42 -4.93 15.99
N TYR A 2 24.07 -4.18 15.11
CA TYR A 2 23.84 -2.74 14.89
C TYR A 2 22.39 -2.39 14.51
N ILE A 3 21.76 -3.18 13.66
CA ILE A 3 20.40 -2.92 13.17
C ILE A 3 19.34 -3.31 14.20
N LEU A 4 19.48 -4.49 14.84
CA LEU A 4 18.41 -5.12 15.62
C LEU A 4 18.66 -5.17 17.13
N THR A 5 19.82 -5.70 17.59
CA THR A 5 19.96 -6.23 18.96
C THR A 5 20.78 -5.37 19.92
N ALA A 6 21.57 -4.40 19.43
CA ALA A 6 22.27 -3.50 20.34
C ALA A 6 21.27 -2.62 21.12
N PRO A 7 21.62 -2.12 22.33
CA PRO A 7 20.76 -1.23 23.11
C PRO A 7 20.37 0.06 22.36
N ASP A 8 21.24 0.49 21.43
CA ASP A 8 21.09 1.66 20.55
C ASP A 8 20.84 1.25 19.09
N ALA A 9 20.41 0.02 18.83
CA ALA A 9 20.12 -0.48 17.50
C ALA A 9 19.14 0.42 16.75
N ILE A 10 19.28 0.49 15.43
CA ILE A 10 18.46 1.37 14.55
C ILE A 10 16.97 1.19 14.85
N VAL A 11 16.48 -0.05 14.89
CA VAL A 11 15.05 -0.32 15.14
C VAL A 11 14.57 0.21 16.48
N LYS A 12 15.37 0.12 17.53
CA LYS A 12 15.05 0.60 18.89
C LYS A 12 15.17 2.13 18.99
N ARG A 13 16.16 2.69 18.32
CA ARG A 13 16.41 4.14 18.34
C ARG A 13 15.24 4.95 17.81
N TRP A 14 14.69 4.55 16.66
CA TRP A 14 13.57 5.26 16.07
C TRP A 14 12.26 5.07 16.83
N LEU A 15 12.02 3.90 17.42
CA LEU A 15 10.90 3.69 18.33
C LEU A 15 11.01 4.61 19.56
N LYS A 16 12.20 4.74 20.15
CA LYS A 16 12.46 5.70 21.25
C LYS A 16 12.25 7.15 20.82
N ALA A 17 12.51 7.47 19.56
CA ALA A 17 12.28 8.80 18.99
C ALA A 17 10.82 9.08 18.64
N GLY A 18 9.91 8.11 18.83
CA GLY A 18 8.47 8.28 18.64
C GLY A 18 7.88 7.59 17.40
N ALA A 19 8.65 6.79 16.66
CA ALA A 19 8.08 5.96 15.60
C ALA A 19 7.09 4.95 16.19
N ALA A 20 5.91 4.80 15.57
CA ALA A 20 4.88 3.86 16.02
C ALA A 20 5.10 2.42 15.53
N GLY A 21 6.07 2.21 14.64
CA GLY A 21 6.35 0.89 14.06
C GLY A 21 7.30 0.96 12.89
N TRP A 22 7.33 -0.10 12.10
CA TRP A 22 8.21 -0.26 10.95
C TRP A 22 7.45 -0.77 9.74
N ARG A 23 7.72 -0.17 8.57
CA ARG A 23 7.41 -0.75 7.26
C ARG A 23 8.70 -1.34 6.70
N LEU A 24 8.65 -2.62 6.35
CA LEU A 24 9.80 -3.35 5.81
C LEU A 24 9.67 -3.39 4.29
N ASP A 25 10.71 -2.89 3.64
CA ASP A 25 10.86 -2.91 2.20
C ASP A 25 11.12 -4.34 1.73
N VAL A 26 10.46 -4.73 0.64
CA VAL A 26 10.64 -6.03 -0.04
C VAL A 26 10.77 -7.17 0.96
N ALA A 27 9.72 -7.45 1.75
CA ALA A 27 9.79 -8.46 2.82
C ALA A 27 10.19 -9.86 2.30
N ASP A 28 9.91 -10.15 1.02
CA ASP A 28 10.29 -11.39 0.36
C ASP A 28 11.81 -11.63 0.29
N GLU A 29 12.61 -10.55 0.30
CA GLU A 29 14.07 -10.61 0.28
C GLU A 29 14.70 -10.77 1.67
N LEU A 30 13.90 -10.67 2.74
CA LEU A 30 14.38 -10.77 4.11
C LEU A 30 14.26 -12.23 4.62
N PRO A 31 15.32 -12.82 5.21
CA PRO A 31 15.26 -14.14 5.80
C PRO A 31 14.28 -14.19 6.99
N ASP A 32 13.60 -15.33 7.19
CA ASP A 32 12.64 -15.52 8.30
C ASP A 32 13.29 -15.31 9.66
N ASP A 33 14.51 -15.82 9.87
CA ASP A 33 15.27 -15.60 11.11
C ASP A 33 15.55 -14.12 11.39
N PHE A 34 15.77 -13.32 10.32
CA PHE A 34 15.93 -11.88 10.46
C PHE A 34 14.61 -11.23 10.88
N LEU A 35 13.48 -11.61 10.27
CA LEU A 35 12.16 -11.09 10.60
C LEU A 35 11.76 -11.43 12.03
N LYS A 36 11.99 -12.67 12.48
CA LYS A 36 11.75 -13.11 13.86
C LYS A 36 12.58 -12.31 14.87
N LEU A 37 13.86 -12.13 14.58
CA LEU A 37 14.76 -11.34 15.43
C LEU A 37 14.38 -9.84 15.44
N LEU A 38 13.98 -9.30 14.28
CA LEU A 38 13.49 -7.93 14.18
C LEU A 38 12.24 -7.75 15.05
N ARG A 39 11.26 -8.65 14.93
CA ARG A 39 10.04 -8.61 15.74
C ARG A 39 10.37 -8.67 17.23
N ALA A 40 11.21 -9.60 17.67
CA ALA A 40 11.61 -9.70 19.07
C ALA A 40 12.21 -8.38 19.57
N SER A 41 13.09 -7.76 18.80
CA SER A 41 13.74 -6.49 19.16
C SER A 41 12.78 -5.29 19.17
N VAL A 42 11.82 -5.25 18.25
CA VAL A 42 10.79 -4.20 18.18
C VAL A 42 9.83 -4.33 19.35
N LYS A 43 9.30 -5.53 19.59
CA LYS A 43 8.31 -5.78 20.65
C LYS A 43 8.90 -5.68 22.06
N GLU A 44 10.19 -5.95 22.23
CA GLU A 44 10.92 -5.66 23.47
C GLU A 44 10.95 -4.16 23.79
N GLN A 45 11.09 -3.31 22.77
CA GLN A 45 11.14 -1.86 22.94
C GLN A 45 9.74 -1.25 23.08
N ASN A 46 8.79 -1.71 22.30
CA ASN A 46 7.39 -1.29 22.33
C ASN A 46 6.47 -2.42 21.84
N PRO A 47 5.73 -3.09 22.74
CA PRO A 47 4.84 -4.20 22.37
C PRO A 47 3.75 -3.82 21.36
N ASP A 48 3.33 -2.56 21.35
CA ASP A 48 2.27 -2.03 20.47
C ASP A 48 2.80 -1.56 19.10
N ALA A 49 4.12 -1.50 18.90
CA ALA A 49 4.70 -1.06 17.64
C ALA A 49 4.36 -2.04 16.50
N LEU A 50 3.79 -1.54 15.42
CA LEU A 50 3.42 -2.35 14.26
C LEU A 50 4.62 -2.68 13.37
N ILE A 51 4.61 -3.88 12.80
CA ILE A 51 5.57 -4.33 11.79
C ILE A 51 4.76 -4.70 10.53
N ILE A 52 4.83 -3.84 9.52
CA ILE A 52 4.12 -4.01 8.26
C ILE A 52 5.11 -4.41 7.17
N GLY A 53 4.87 -5.52 6.50
CA GLY A 53 5.71 -5.97 5.38
C GLY A 53 5.19 -5.47 4.03
N GLU A 54 6.10 -5.19 3.10
CA GLU A 54 5.75 -5.06 1.70
C GLU A 54 5.74 -6.45 1.06
N VAL A 55 4.53 -6.94 0.76
CA VAL A 55 4.27 -8.17 0.00
C VAL A 55 3.20 -7.83 -1.02
N TRP A 56 3.46 -8.09 -2.30
CA TRP A 56 2.59 -7.62 -3.39
C TRP A 56 1.39 -8.52 -3.66
N GLU A 57 1.46 -9.78 -3.23
CA GLU A 57 0.39 -10.76 -3.40
C GLU A 57 -0.26 -11.12 -2.07
N ASP A 58 -1.07 -12.17 -2.05
CA ASP A 58 -1.58 -12.76 -0.81
C ASP A 58 -0.42 -13.31 0.03
N ALA A 59 -0.23 -12.71 1.21
CA ALA A 59 0.87 -13.05 2.12
C ALA A 59 0.61 -14.29 2.98
N SER A 60 -0.59 -14.86 2.96
CA SER A 60 -0.97 -16.00 3.80
C SER A 60 -0.37 -17.32 3.31
N ASP A 61 -0.10 -17.43 2.01
CA ASP A 61 0.46 -18.63 1.37
C ASP A 61 1.58 -18.30 0.38
N LYS A 62 2.37 -17.29 0.70
CA LYS A 62 3.47 -16.82 -0.14
C LYS A 62 4.61 -17.82 -0.17
N ILE A 63 5.06 -18.17 -1.38
CA ILE A 63 6.32 -18.89 -1.60
C ILE A 63 7.32 -17.92 -2.22
N SER A 64 8.45 -17.72 -1.56
CA SER A 64 9.56 -16.90 -2.04
C SER A 64 10.85 -17.71 -1.95
N TYR A 65 11.64 -17.74 -3.02
CA TYR A 65 12.88 -18.53 -3.12
C TYR A 65 12.70 -20.02 -2.80
N GLY A 66 11.53 -20.59 -3.13
CA GLY A 66 11.20 -21.99 -2.87
C GLY A 66 10.87 -22.32 -1.40
N VAL A 67 10.74 -21.31 -0.56
CA VAL A 67 10.38 -21.44 0.86
C VAL A 67 8.99 -20.82 1.06
N ARG A 68 8.11 -21.56 1.73
CA ARG A 68 6.82 -21.03 2.20
C ARG A 68 7.09 -20.07 3.35
N ARG A 69 6.60 -18.83 3.22
CA ARG A 69 6.82 -17.77 4.19
C ARG A 69 5.81 -17.84 5.34
N GLU A 70 6.27 -17.51 6.55
CA GLU A 70 5.47 -17.58 7.78
C GLU A 70 5.05 -16.21 8.29
N TYR A 71 4.97 -15.22 7.41
CA TYR A 71 4.77 -13.79 7.72
C TYR A 71 3.71 -13.50 8.78
N LEU A 72 2.57 -14.19 8.73
CA LEU A 72 1.39 -13.87 9.53
C LEU A 72 1.12 -14.87 10.67
N TYR A 73 2.09 -15.74 11.01
CA TYR A 73 1.95 -16.72 12.08
C TYR A 73 2.24 -16.17 13.48
N GLY A 74 2.46 -14.85 13.60
CA GLY A 74 2.63 -14.16 14.87
C GLY A 74 4.08 -13.97 15.32
N GLU A 75 5.06 -14.50 14.58
CA GLU A 75 6.49 -14.42 14.92
C GLU A 75 7.29 -13.44 14.02
N GLU A 76 6.70 -12.92 12.94
CA GLU A 76 7.38 -12.07 11.97
C GLU A 76 6.70 -10.71 11.82
N LEU A 77 5.68 -10.61 10.97
CA LEU A 77 4.95 -9.39 10.69
C LEU A 77 3.65 -9.32 11.51
N ASP A 78 3.19 -8.12 11.81
CA ASP A 78 1.83 -7.93 12.32
C ASP A 78 0.83 -7.92 11.16
N SER A 79 1.21 -7.35 10.02
CA SER A 79 0.41 -7.33 8.79
C SER A 79 1.27 -6.93 7.59
N VAL A 80 0.61 -6.69 6.45
CA VAL A 80 1.26 -6.32 5.17
C VAL A 80 0.53 -5.17 4.48
N MET A 81 1.16 -4.60 3.46
CA MET A 81 0.55 -3.65 2.54
C MET A 81 -0.47 -4.39 1.64
N ASN A 82 -1.71 -3.87 1.57
CA ASN A 82 -2.82 -4.55 0.91
C ASN A 82 -2.87 -4.28 -0.60
N TYR A 83 -1.87 -4.77 -1.34
CA TYR A 83 -1.86 -4.70 -2.81
C TYR A 83 -3.01 -5.46 -3.46
N PRO A 84 -3.45 -6.63 -2.94
CA PRO A 84 -4.63 -7.31 -3.48
C PRO A 84 -5.90 -6.45 -3.47
N LEU A 85 -6.16 -5.71 -2.39
CA LEU A 85 -7.28 -4.76 -2.32
C LEU A 85 -7.16 -3.67 -3.38
N ARG A 86 -5.96 -3.07 -3.51
CA ARG A 86 -5.70 -2.06 -4.55
C ARG A 86 -6.06 -2.58 -5.93
N GLY A 87 -5.61 -3.77 -6.29
CA GLY A 87 -5.91 -4.41 -7.57
C GLY A 87 -7.41 -4.61 -7.77
N ALA A 88 -8.09 -5.19 -6.78
CA ALA A 88 -9.53 -5.44 -6.82
C ALA A 88 -10.35 -4.15 -6.98
N VAL A 89 -10.01 -3.09 -6.23
CA VAL A 89 -10.69 -1.79 -6.31
C VAL A 89 -10.54 -1.15 -7.70
N ILE A 90 -9.33 -1.15 -8.25
CA ILE A 90 -9.08 -0.59 -9.59
C ILE A 90 -9.83 -1.39 -10.66
N ASP A 91 -9.77 -2.72 -10.62
CA ASP A 91 -10.43 -3.58 -11.60
C ASP A 91 -11.95 -3.42 -11.55
N PHE A 92 -12.53 -3.37 -10.35
CA PHE A 92 -13.96 -3.17 -10.16
C PHE A 92 -14.42 -1.80 -10.65
N LEU A 93 -13.79 -0.72 -10.23
CA LEU A 93 -14.18 0.64 -10.60
C LEU A 93 -13.91 0.96 -12.07
N CYS A 94 -12.96 0.27 -12.70
CA CYS A 94 -12.74 0.35 -14.14
C CYS A 94 -13.67 -0.57 -14.96
N GLY A 95 -14.52 -1.38 -14.31
CA GLY A 95 -15.44 -2.29 -14.97
C GLY A 95 -14.77 -3.51 -15.61
N ARG A 96 -13.59 -3.89 -15.14
CA ARG A 96 -12.87 -5.10 -15.59
C ARG A 96 -13.41 -6.36 -14.94
N ILE A 97 -13.93 -6.24 -13.72
CA ILE A 97 -14.57 -7.31 -12.96
C ILE A 97 -15.93 -6.85 -12.46
N GLY A 98 -16.86 -7.80 -12.23
CA GLY A 98 -18.16 -7.56 -11.63
C GLY A 98 -18.12 -7.55 -10.10
N ALA A 99 -19.27 -7.29 -9.48
CA ALA A 99 -19.40 -7.24 -8.02
C ALA A 99 -19.12 -8.61 -7.37
N GLU A 100 -19.52 -9.70 -7.99
CA GLU A 100 -19.29 -11.06 -7.48
C GLU A 100 -17.80 -11.40 -7.42
N GLU A 101 -17.06 -11.07 -8.47
CA GLU A 101 -15.61 -11.28 -8.52
C GLU A 101 -14.88 -10.35 -7.53
N PHE A 102 -15.33 -9.10 -7.39
CA PHE A 102 -14.80 -8.19 -6.39
C PHE A 102 -14.99 -8.75 -4.98
N ASP A 103 -16.22 -9.17 -4.64
CA ASP A 103 -16.52 -9.77 -3.34
C ASP A 103 -15.69 -11.04 -3.07
N ALA A 104 -15.53 -11.90 -4.08
CA ALA A 104 -14.72 -13.10 -3.97
C ALA A 104 -13.25 -12.78 -3.64
N ARG A 105 -12.65 -11.78 -4.30
CA ARG A 105 -11.26 -11.37 -4.02
C ARG A 105 -11.09 -10.81 -2.61
N ILE A 106 -12.04 -9.97 -2.15
CA ILE A 106 -11.98 -9.40 -0.81
C ILE A 106 -12.23 -10.46 0.25
N SER A 107 -13.20 -11.33 0.04
CA SER A 107 -13.52 -12.44 0.95
C SER A 107 -12.36 -13.42 1.08
N SER A 108 -11.65 -13.71 -0.01
CA SER A 108 -10.45 -14.56 0.02
C SER A 108 -9.40 -14.03 1.00
N ILE A 109 -9.09 -12.74 0.96
CA ILE A 109 -8.13 -12.14 1.90
C ILE A 109 -8.64 -12.22 3.34
N ARG A 110 -9.94 -11.96 3.56
CA ARG A 110 -10.55 -12.05 4.89
C ARG A 110 -10.51 -13.47 5.47
N GLU A 111 -10.68 -14.48 4.61
CA GLU A 111 -10.69 -15.89 5.02
C GLU A 111 -9.29 -16.46 5.23
N ASN A 112 -8.33 -15.99 4.45
CA ASN A 112 -6.95 -16.49 4.48
C ASN A 112 -6.11 -15.90 5.61
N TYR A 113 -6.41 -14.66 6.03
CA TYR A 113 -5.58 -13.96 7.01
C TYR A 113 -6.08 -14.18 8.44
N PRO A 114 -5.16 -14.35 9.41
CA PRO A 114 -5.53 -14.25 10.82
C PRO A 114 -6.24 -12.92 11.09
N PRO A 115 -7.31 -12.88 11.91
CA PRO A 115 -8.07 -11.65 12.17
C PRO A 115 -7.19 -10.46 12.56
N GLN A 116 -6.18 -10.68 13.40
CA GLN A 116 -5.25 -9.63 13.84
C GLN A 116 -4.51 -8.99 12.66
N ALA A 117 -4.02 -9.80 11.72
CA ALA A 117 -3.34 -9.31 10.53
C ALA A 117 -4.31 -8.65 9.56
N TYR A 118 -5.52 -9.20 9.38
CA TYR A 118 -6.54 -8.66 8.50
C TYR A 118 -6.99 -7.25 8.91
N TYR A 119 -7.25 -7.03 10.20
CA TYR A 119 -7.65 -5.71 10.72
C TYR A 119 -6.49 -4.70 10.80
N ALA A 120 -5.25 -5.16 10.67
CA ALA A 120 -4.07 -4.31 10.62
C ALA A 120 -3.50 -4.14 9.20
N LEU A 121 -4.18 -4.63 8.15
CA LEU A 121 -3.77 -4.43 6.76
C LEU A 121 -3.62 -2.95 6.43
N LEU A 122 -2.51 -2.57 5.80
CA LEU A 122 -2.31 -1.21 5.30
C LEU A 122 -3.01 -1.08 3.94
N ASN A 123 -4.21 -0.52 3.93
CA ASN A 123 -5.03 -0.36 2.74
C ASN A 123 -4.52 0.81 1.90
N ILE A 124 -3.90 0.50 0.78
CA ILE A 124 -3.25 1.44 -0.14
C ILE A 124 -4.01 1.54 -1.47
N LEU A 125 -3.94 2.69 -2.12
CA LEU A 125 -4.37 2.88 -3.52
C LEU A 125 -3.21 3.24 -4.44
N SER A 126 -2.21 3.93 -3.94
CA SER A 126 -0.95 4.21 -4.62
C SER A 126 0.23 4.00 -3.70
N THR A 127 1.41 3.82 -4.30
CA THR A 127 2.70 3.83 -3.62
C THR A 127 3.74 4.52 -4.51
N HIS A 128 4.96 4.66 -3.99
CA HIS A 128 6.09 5.18 -4.75
C HIS A 128 6.55 4.26 -5.90
N ASP A 129 6.03 3.03 -5.99
CA ASP A 129 6.37 2.04 -7.04
C ASP A 129 5.23 1.79 -8.02
N THR A 130 4.02 2.27 -7.70
CA THR A 130 2.84 2.00 -8.52
C THR A 130 2.36 3.24 -9.28
N VAL A 131 1.60 3.00 -10.34
CA VAL A 131 0.83 4.06 -11.02
C VAL A 131 -0.07 4.77 -10.01
N ARG A 132 -0.08 6.11 -10.00
CA ARG A 132 -0.96 6.91 -9.14
C ARG A 132 -2.42 6.55 -9.38
N ILE A 133 -3.18 6.50 -8.32
CA ILE A 133 -4.57 6.01 -8.38
C ILE A 133 -5.43 6.78 -9.36
N LEU A 134 -5.31 8.09 -9.44
CA LEU A 134 -6.08 8.89 -10.40
C LEU A 134 -5.78 8.46 -11.85
N THR A 135 -4.51 8.22 -12.18
CA THR A 135 -4.10 7.73 -13.51
C THR A 135 -4.59 6.30 -13.74
N ALA A 136 -4.48 5.41 -12.77
CA ALA A 136 -4.95 4.02 -12.89
C ALA A 136 -6.46 3.94 -13.12
N LEU A 137 -7.24 4.76 -12.40
CA LEU A 137 -8.70 4.80 -12.52
C LEU A 137 -9.20 5.46 -13.82
N SER A 138 -8.35 6.17 -14.53
CA SER A 138 -8.71 6.69 -15.87
C SER A 138 -8.94 5.58 -16.88
N GLY A 139 -8.29 4.44 -16.70
CA GLY A 139 -8.29 3.33 -17.64
C GLY A 139 -7.43 3.55 -18.88
N VAL A 140 -6.61 4.60 -18.88
CA VAL A 140 -5.68 4.90 -20.00
C VAL A 140 -4.51 3.91 -19.97
N ALA A 141 -4.15 3.41 -21.15
CA ALA A 141 -2.98 2.57 -21.30
C ALA A 141 -1.69 3.37 -21.00
N GLU A 142 -0.74 2.71 -20.38
CA GLU A 142 0.58 3.32 -20.13
C GLU A 142 1.32 3.56 -21.45
N PRO A 143 1.81 4.79 -21.71
CA PRO A 143 2.58 5.09 -22.90
C PRO A 143 3.86 4.27 -23.01
N ALA A 144 4.32 4.02 -24.25
CA ALA A 144 5.43 3.14 -24.50
C ALA A 144 6.79 3.76 -24.11
N THR A 145 6.95 5.06 -24.31
CA THR A 145 8.23 5.74 -24.10
C THR A 145 8.27 6.54 -22.80
N ARG A 146 9.47 6.75 -22.31
CA ARG A 146 9.72 7.56 -21.11
C ARG A 146 9.25 9.01 -21.28
N ASP A 147 9.49 9.59 -22.45
CA ASP A 147 9.13 10.98 -22.73
C ASP A 147 7.62 11.16 -22.80
N GLU A 148 6.91 10.21 -23.40
CA GLU A 148 5.44 10.20 -23.42
C GLU A 148 4.86 10.08 -22.01
N LYS A 149 5.42 9.21 -21.15
CA LYS A 149 5.01 9.08 -19.75
C LYS A 149 5.24 10.36 -18.96
N ALA A 150 6.38 11.03 -19.19
CA ALA A 150 6.72 12.29 -18.52
C ALA A 150 5.77 13.44 -18.94
N ALA A 151 5.43 13.49 -20.22
CA ALA A 151 4.57 14.53 -20.79
C ALA A 151 3.06 14.26 -20.59
N PHE A 152 2.69 13.05 -20.20
CA PHE A 152 1.31 12.62 -20.14
C PHE A 152 0.49 13.43 -19.14
N ARG A 153 -0.69 13.84 -19.59
CA ARG A 153 -1.74 14.41 -18.74
C ARG A 153 -3.10 13.88 -19.23
N LEU A 154 -3.97 13.57 -18.29
CA LEU A 154 -5.35 13.18 -18.60
C LEU A 154 -6.09 14.33 -19.31
N SER A 155 -6.89 14.02 -20.33
CA SER A 155 -7.85 14.99 -20.87
C SER A 155 -8.93 15.33 -19.84
N GLY A 156 -9.68 16.42 -20.05
CA GLY A 156 -10.74 16.82 -19.11
C GLY A 156 -11.73 15.70 -18.82
N GLU A 157 -12.21 15.00 -19.86
CA GLU A 157 -13.16 13.89 -19.70
C GLU A 157 -12.55 12.67 -18.98
N GLN A 158 -11.30 12.35 -19.29
CA GLN A 158 -10.58 11.26 -18.61
C GLN A 158 -10.37 11.59 -17.14
N TYR A 159 -10.00 12.84 -16.87
CA TYR A 159 -9.79 13.34 -15.51
C TYR A 159 -11.09 13.29 -14.69
N ASP A 160 -12.19 13.83 -15.22
CA ASP A 160 -13.48 13.85 -14.53
C ASP A 160 -14.02 12.44 -14.25
N ARG A 161 -13.84 11.52 -15.19
CA ARG A 161 -14.19 10.12 -14.99
C ARG A 161 -13.33 9.48 -13.89
N ALA A 162 -12.02 9.69 -13.94
CA ALA A 162 -11.08 9.17 -12.95
C ALA A 162 -11.36 9.74 -11.55
N ARG A 163 -11.65 11.03 -11.45
CA ARG A 163 -12.00 11.72 -10.20
C ARG A 163 -13.26 11.15 -9.55
N ARG A 164 -14.33 10.89 -10.32
CA ARG A 164 -15.53 10.21 -9.77
C ARG A 164 -15.22 8.81 -9.22
N ARG A 165 -14.39 8.05 -9.93
CA ARG A 165 -13.93 6.74 -9.47
C ARG A 165 -13.02 6.84 -8.25
N LEU A 166 -12.21 7.88 -8.16
CA LEU A 166 -11.33 8.15 -7.01
C LEU A 166 -12.12 8.32 -5.72
N PHE A 167 -13.22 9.06 -5.74
CA PHE A 167 -14.08 9.21 -4.57
C PHE A 167 -14.70 7.88 -4.13
N ALA A 168 -15.13 7.05 -5.08
CA ALA A 168 -15.61 5.71 -4.77
C ALA A 168 -14.49 4.82 -4.21
N ALA A 169 -13.27 4.90 -4.76
CA ALA A 169 -12.11 4.16 -4.27
C ALA A 169 -11.74 4.54 -2.83
N TYR A 170 -11.70 5.83 -2.51
CA TYR A 170 -11.46 6.27 -1.13
C TYR A 170 -12.58 5.86 -0.18
N THR A 171 -13.84 5.94 -0.63
CA THR A 171 -14.96 5.45 0.17
C THR A 171 -14.79 3.96 0.53
N LEU A 172 -14.42 3.12 -0.43
CA LEU A 172 -14.14 1.71 -0.18
C LEU A 172 -13.00 1.53 0.82
N VAL A 173 -11.84 2.16 0.58
CA VAL A 173 -10.66 1.99 1.43
C VAL A 173 -10.87 2.50 2.86
N LEU A 174 -11.60 3.59 3.04
CA LEU A 174 -11.90 4.16 4.36
C LEU A 174 -12.94 3.36 5.15
N LEU A 175 -13.85 2.65 4.47
CA LEU A 175 -14.90 1.85 5.11
C LEU A 175 -14.53 0.38 5.29
N MET A 176 -13.54 -0.12 4.54
CA MET A 176 -13.10 -1.51 4.67
C MET A 176 -12.21 -1.71 5.89
N PRO A 177 -12.23 -2.93 6.49
CA PRO A 177 -11.31 -3.27 7.58
C PRO A 177 -9.85 -3.06 7.19
N GLY A 178 -9.05 -2.55 8.12
CA GLY A 178 -7.65 -2.22 7.91
C GLY A 178 -7.33 -0.75 8.21
N ILE A 179 -6.12 -0.34 7.92
CA ILE A 179 -5.60 1.00 8.15
C ILE A 179 -5.53 1.72 6.80
N PRO A 180 -6.37 2.73 6.54
CA PRO A 180 -6.31 3.47 5.28
C PRO A 180 -4.99 4.24 5.17
N CYS A 181 -4.38 4.19 3.98
CA CYS A 181 -3.14 4.90 3.69
C CYS A 181 -3.28 5.69 2.38
N ILE A 182 -3.11 6.99 2.46
CA ILE A 182 -3.12 7.90 1.31
C ILE A 182 -1.67 8.19 0.93
N TYR A 183 -1.32 7.87 -0.32
CA TYR A 183 -0.02 8.24 -0.86
C TYR A 183 -0.01 9.74 -1.17
N TYR A 184 1.05 10.45 -0.74
CA TYR A 184 1.11 11.90 -0.89
C TYR A 184 0.77 12.37 -2.30
N GLY A 185 -0.04 13.42 -2.39
CA GLY A 185 -0.45 14.04 -3.65
C GLY A 185 -1.63 13.35 -4.34
N ASP A 186 -2.04 12.15 -3.93
CA ASP A 186 -3.28 11.56 -4.45
C ASP A 186 -4.50 12.39 -3.99
N GLU A 187 -4.45 12.93 -2.76
CA GLU A 187 -5.42 13.89 -2.22
C GLU A 187 -5.39 15.26 -2.92
N ALA A 188 -4.32 15.55 -3.66
CA ALA A 188 -4.16 16.77 -4.44
C ALA A 188 -4.45 16.57 -5.94
N GLY A 189 -4.86 15.37 -6.37
CA GLY A 189 -5.15 15.05 -7.76
C GLY A 189 -3.90 14.84 -8.62
N MET A 190 -2.77 14.49 -8.03
CA MET A 190 -1.56 14.19 -8.79
C MET A 190 -1.73 12.99 -9.71
N GLN A 191 -1.14 13.11 -10.90
CA GLN A 191 -1.11 12.08 -11.93
C GLN A 191 0.30 11.55 -12.11
N GLY A 192 0.43 10.32 -12.60
CA GLY A 192 1.72 9.72 -12.94
C GLY A 192 1.62 8.23 -13.15
N PHE A 193 2.38 7.73 -14.11
CA PHE A 193 2.61 6.30 -14.30
C PHE A 193 3.57 5.76 -13.23
N SER A 194 3.98 4.50 -13.35
CA SER A 194 4.93 3.87 -12.42
C SER A 194 6.23 4.66 -12.27
N ASP A 195 7.05 4.28 -11.30
CA ASP A 195 8.35 4.90 -11.02
C ASP A 195 9.16 5.21 -12.31
N PRO A 196 9.72 6.43 -12.44
CA PRO A 196 9.77 7.53 -11.47
C PRO A 196 8.60 8.53 -11.56
N PHE A 197 7.64 8.33 -12.43
CA PHE A 197 6.61 9.33 -12.76
C PHE A 197 5.54 9.47 -11.68
N CYS A 198 5.39 8.47 -10.79
CA CYS A 198 4.56 8.58 -9.59
C CYS A 198 5.16 9.42 -8.47
N ARG A 199 6.45 9.82 -8.57
CA ARG A 199 7.21 10.53 -7.50
C ARG A 199 7.40 12.02 -7.78
N GLY A 200 6.46 12.67 -8.46
CA GLY A 200 6.50 14.12 -8.70
C GLY A 200 6.47 14.92 -7.40
N CYS A 201 6.95 16.17 -7.45
CA CYS A 201 6.84 17.10 -6.32
C CYS A 201 5.37 17.42 -6.03
N TYR A 202 5.05 17.64 -4.75
CA TYR A 202 3.71 18.04 -4.36
C TYR A 202 3.34 19.42 -4.98
N PRO A 203 2.14 19.57 -5.54
CA PRO A 203 1.75 20.75 -6.30
C PRO A 203 1.24 21.87 -5.38
N TRP A 204 2.07 22.40 -4.48
CA TRP A 204 1.71 23.44 -3.54
C TRP A 204 1.04 24.64 -4.20
N GLY A 205 -0.20 24.94 -3.80
CA GLY A 205 -1.01 26.04 -4.33
C GLY A 205 -1.66 25.75 -5.69
N ALA A 206 -1.52 24.52 -6.22
CA ALA A 206 -2.15 24.06 -7.47
C ALA A 206 -2.83 22.71 -7.30
N GLU A 207 -3.25 22.40 -6.06
CA GLU A 207 -3.99 21.18 -5.72
C GLU A 207 -5.39 21.19 -6.36
N ASP A 208 -5.92 20.03 -6.72
CA ASP A 208 -7.35 19.90 -7.01
C ASP A 208 -8.14 20.06 -5.70
N CYS A 209 -8.74 21.25 -5.53
CA CYS A 209 -9.46 21.61 -4.31
C CYS A 209 -10.67 20.70 -4.05
N GLU A 210 -11.32 20.18 -5.09
CA GLU A 210 -12.47 19.28 -4.92
C GLU A 210 -12.01 17.92 -4.36
N ILE A 211 -10.89 17.38 -4.85
CA ILE A 211 -10.32 16.14 -4.33
C ILE A 211 -9.86 16.36 -2.90
N ARG A 212 -9.07 17.39 -2.66
CA ARG A 212 -8.54 17.72 -1.33
C ARG A 212 -9.66 17.84 -0.29
N ASP A 213 -10.68 18.64 -0.58
CA ASP A 213 -11.76 18.95 0.37
C ASP A 213 -12.69 17.74 0.64
N LYS A 214 -12.71 16.73 -0.27
CA LYS A 214 -13.46 15.48 -0.07
C LYS A 214 -12.65 14.37 0.62
N VAL A 215 -11.33 14.46 0.58
CA VAL A 215 -10.43 13.48 1.19
C VAL A 215 -10.03 13.88 2.60
N ALA A 216 -10.02 15.19 2.91
CA ALA A 216 -9.77 15.73 4.24
C ALA A 216 -10.93 15.50 5.21
#